data_680aa925c8c349941697a0084a04bd13
#
_entry.id   680aa925c8c349941697a0084a04bd13
#
_cell.length_a   1.000
_cell.length_b   1.000
_cell.length_c   1.000
_cell.angle_alpha   90.00
_cell.angle_beta   90.00
_cell.angle_gamma   90.00
#
_symmetry.space_group_name_H-M   'P 1'
#
loop_
_entity.id
_entity.type
_entity.pdbx_description
1 polymer ?
#
loop_
_entity_poly.entity_id
_entity_poly.type
_entity_poly.pdbx_seq_one_letter_code
_entity_poly.pdbx_strand_id
1 'polypeptide(L)'
;MEQRHPTKKEPTDEHNFKKIKDAGFSGATIDLAAHEIEEFQKKKQHFIESNLGCMVNAFPYSKEDLGPLLKLAKEFDACFVNIIGGVMPIDYKDAIPLVYDWMEEADKAGVKILFETHRDSLLNDLYYSLQLIEEVPEMRLTADLSHFVVDREMWTPISETDQQYISTILDRSDCFQGRVASREQIQIQLSFPQHQVWVEIFKKWWFEGIKKWQQRNPDGETLYFSCELGPPGYAITDADQLELSDRWEEALIIKTWVERIWKDTEKK
;
A
#
# COMPACT_ATOMS: atom_id res chain seq x y z
N MET A 1 -8.19 -12.75 -3.15
CA MET A 1 -8.01 -11.71 -4.18
C MET A 1 -9.35 -11.49 -4.85
N GLU A 2 -9.86 -10.29 -4.79
CA GLU A 2 -11.13 -9.92 -5.38
C GLU A 2 -11.05 -9.91 -6.91
N GLN A 3 -11.95 -10.59 -7.60
CA GLN A 3 -11.95 -10.71 -9.06
C GLN A 3 -12.87 -9.68 -9.72
N ARG A 4 -14.06 -9.46 -9.13
CA ARG A 4 -15.12 -8.59 -9.68
C ARG A 4 -15.36 -8.79 -11.18
N HIS A 5 -15.33 -10.04 -11.62
CA HIS A 5 -15.55 -10.35 -13.02
C HIS A 5 -17.06 -10.31 -13.33
N PRO A 6 -17.51 -9.64 -14.40
CA PRO A 6 -18.93 -9.42 -14.66
C PRO A 6 -19.75 -10.70 -14.85
N THR A 7 -19.11 -11.81 -15.25
CA THR A 7 -19.80 -13.08 -15.55
C THR A 7 -19.27 -14.30 -14.78
N LYS A 8 -18.20 -14.15 -13.99
CA LYS A 8 -17.64 -15.27 -13.21
C LYS A 8 -17.94 -15.09 -11.74
N LYS A 9 -18.22 -16.19 -11.06
CA LYS A 9 -18.35 -16.20 -9.61
C LYS A 9 -16.99 -15.95 -8.96
N GLU A 10 -16.98 -15.17 -7.90
CA GLU A 10 -15.79 -14.95 -7.07
C GLU A 10 -15.25 -16.30 -6.55
N PRO A 11 -13.94 -16.51 -6.58
CA PRO A 11 -13.30 -17.64 -5.92
C PRO A 11 -13.53 -17.62 -4.41
N THR A 12 -13.46 -18.79 -3.78
CA THR A 12 -13.56 -18.89 -2.31
C THR A 12 -12.28 -18.35 -1.65
N ASP A 13 -12.38 -17.92 -0.38
CA ASP A 13 -11.22 -17.51 0.41
C ASP A 13 -10.17 -18.65 0.44
N GLU A 14 -10.55 -19.90 0.67
CA GLU A 14 -9.64 -21.04 0.63
C GLU A 14 -8.86 -21.13 -0.68
N HIS A 15 -9.54 -20.97 -1.83
CA HIS A 15 -8.87 -20.94 -3.13
C HIS A 15 -7.88 -19.79 -3.24
N ASN A 16 -8.28 -18.60 -2.82
CA ASN A 16 -7.45 -17.39 -2.90
C ASN A 16 -6.21 -17.51 -1.99
N PHE A 17 -6.38 -17.95 -0.75
CA PHE A 17 -5.24 -18.14 0.19
C PHE A 17 -4.27 -19.20 -0.33
N LYS A 18 -4.78 -20.33 -0.85
CA LYS A 18 -3.95 -21.33 -1.49
C LYS A 18 -3.18 -20.77 -2.69
N LYS A 19 -3.83 -20.02 -3.56
CA LYS A 19 -3.22 -19.40 -4.74
C LYS A 19 -2.08 -18.44 -4.35
N ILE A 20 -2.29 -17.60 -3.32
CA ILE A 20 -1.28 -16.68 -2.78
C ILE A 20 -0.08 -17.47 -2.24
N LYS A 21 -0.34 -18.52 -1.45
CA LYS A 21 0.70 -19.37 -0.86
C LYS A 21 1.53 -20.09 -1.93
N ASP A 22 0.86 -20.73 -2.89
CA ASP A 22 1.52 -21.48 -3.98
C ASP A 22 2.38 -20.57 -4.86
N ALA A 23 2.03 -19.29 -4.99
CA ALA A 23 2.83 -18.29 -5.69
C ALA A 23 4.03 -17.76 -4.89
N GLY A 24 4.21 -18.23 -3.66
CA GLY A 24 5.36 -17.88 -2.81
C GLY A 24 5.29 -16.46 -2.25
N PHE A 25 4.10 -15.90 -2.04
CA PHE A 25 3.93 -14.71 -1.21
C PHE A 25 4.07 -15.08 0.26
N SER A 26 4.63 -14.19 1.07
CA SER A 26 4.80 -14.37 2.51
C SER A 26 3.58 -13.94 3.33
N GLY A 27 2.68 -13.16 2.73
CA GLY A 27 1.49 -12.63 3.41
C GLY A 27 0.40 -12.19 2.44
N ALA A 28 -0.70 -11.75 3.02
CA ALA A 28 -1.82 -11.14 2.32
C ALA A 28 -2.35 -9.94 3.09
N THR A 29 -2.93 -8.99 2.36
CA THR A 29 -3.56 -7.79 2.92
C THR A 29 -5.07 -7.99 2.98
N ILE A 30 -5.68 -7.46 4.03
CA ILE A 30 -7.14 -7.32 4.15
C ILE A 30 -7.48 -5.84 4.27
N ASP A 31 -8.49 -5.41 3.53
CA ASP A 31 -9.07 -4.07 3.63
C ASP A 31 -10.21 -4.11 4.65
N LEU A 32 -10.25 -3.16 5.59
CA LEU A 32 -11.11 -3.25 6.75
C LEU A 32 -11.60 -1.90 7.24
N ALA A 33 -12.91 -1.70 7.20
CA ALA A 33 -13.58 -0.65 7.95
C ALA A 33 -14.15 -1.20 9.28
N ALA A 34 -14.39 -0.31 10.25
CA ALA A 34 -14.84 -0.73 11.59
C ALA A 34 -16.15 -1.56 11.59
N HIS A 35 -17.04 -1.32 10.63
CA HIS A 35 -18.31 -2.07 10.52
C HIS A 35 -18.19 -3.45 9.89
N GLU A 36 -17.01 -3.83 9.36
CA GLU A 36 -16.75 -5.10 8.67
C GLU A 36 -16.05 -6.15 9.57
N ILE A 37 -15.70 -5.77 10.81
CA ILE A 37 -14.87 -6.59 11.73
C ILE A 37 -15.41 -8.02 11.89
N GLU A 38 -16.72 -8.20 12.09
CA GLU A 38 -17.32 -9.51 12.30
C GLU A 38 -17.17 -10.45 11.09
N GLU A 39 -17.22 -9.91 9.89
CA GLU A 39 -17.02 -10.67 8.67
C GLU A 39 -15.55 -11.10 8.53
N PHE A 40 -14.63 -10.17 8.78
CA PHE A 40 -13.20 -10.45 8.63
C PHE A 40 -12.66 -11.41 9.68
N GLN A 41 -13.22 -11.47 10.88
CA GLN A 41 -12.84 -12.47 11.88
C GLN A 41 -12.87 -13.90 11.35
N LYS A 42 -13.79 -14.22 10.42
CA LYS A 42 -13.90 -15.53 9.76
C LYS A 42 -12.68 -15.90 8.93
N LYS A 43 -11.93 -14.91 8.44
CA LYS A 43 -10.73 -15.12 7.60
C LYS A 43 -9.48 -15.52 8.41
N LYS A 44 -9.49 -15.35 9.73
CA LYS A 44 -8.34 -15.66 10.60
C LYS A 44 -7.81 -17.09 10.41
N GLN A 45 -8.73 -18.05 10.32
CA GLN A 45 -8.35 -19.46 10.14
C GLN A 45 -7.58 -19.70 8.84
N HIS A 46 -7.95 -19.01 7.75
CA HIS A 46 -7.24 -19.12 6.47
C HIS A 46 -5.79 -18.61 6.54
N PHE A 47 -5.52 -17.54 7.27
CA PHE A 47 -4.14 -17.07 7.52
C PHE A 47 -3.31 -18.11 8.25
N ILE A 48 -3.87 -18.72 9.32
CA ILE A 48 -3.20 -19.74 10.12
C ILE A 48 -2.90 -20.98 9.27
N GLU A 49 -3.89 -21.53 8.58
CA GLU A 49 -3.76 -22.76 7.77
C GLU A 49 -2.80 -22.58 6.59
N SER A 50 -2.78 -21.39 6.00
CA SER A 50 -1.85 -21.06 4.90
C SER A 50 -0.46 -20.66 5.39
N ASN A 51 -0.28 -20.40 6.69
CA ASN A 51 0.95 -19.82 7.25
C ASN A 51 1.38 -18.56 6.49
N LEU A 52 0.42 -17.63 6.29
CA LEU A 52 0.64 -16.33 5.66
C LEU A 52 0.59 -15.23 6.72
N GLY A 53 1.50 -14.27 6.63
CA GLY A 53 1.44 -13.04 7.42
C GLY A 53 0.21 -12.21 7.03
N CYS A 54 -0.34 -11.45 7.98
CA CYS A 54 -1.46 -10.55 7.75
C CYS A 54 -0.97 -9.09 7.78
N MET A 55 -1.37 -8.30 6.79
CA MET A 55 -1.35 -6.85 6.82
C MET A 55 -2.80 -6.35 6.81
N VAL A 56 -3.12 -5.36 7.62
CA VAL A 56 -4.45 -4.76 7.67
C VAL A 56 -4.40 -3.37 7.09
N ASN A 57 -5.10 -3.13 5.98
CA ASN A 57 -5.45 -1.78 5.52
C ASN A 57 -6.68 -1.33 6.31
N ALA A 58 -6.51 -0.36 7.19
CA ALA A 58 -7.55 0.14 8.07
C ALA A 58 -8.12 1.46 7.55
N PHE A 59 -9.44 1.54 7.47
CA PHE A 59 -10.17 2.73 7.03
C PHE A 59 -10.95 3.37 8.19
N PRO A 60 -10.29 4.07 9.14
CA PRO A 60 -10.98 4.82 10.16
C PRO A 60 -11.59 6.10 9.57
N TYR A 61 -12.91 6.27 9.70
CA TYR A 61 -13.64 7.47 9.28
C TYR A 61 -13.87 8.46 10.43
N SER A 62 -13.52 8.05 11.65
CA SER A 62 -13.43 8.90 12.84
C SER A 62 -12.19 8.52 13.65
N LYS A 63 -11.85 9.36 14.62
CA LYS A 63 -10.74 9.06 15.54
C LYS A 63 -10.98 7.74 16.29
N GLU A 64 -12.21 7.51 16.72
CA GLU A 64 -12.63 6.38 17.55
C GLU A 64 -12.67 5.05 16.78
N ASP A 65 -12.71 5.07 15.44
CA ASP A 65 -12.79 3.86 14.65
C ASP A 65 -11.48 3.05 14.67
N LEU A 66 -10.35 3.66 15.00
CA LEU A 66 -9.05 2.97 14.96
C LEU A 66 -8.93 1.88 16.03
N GLY A 67 -9.40 2.12 17.26
CA GLY A 67 -9.26 1.16 18.36
C GLY A 67 -9.79 -0.24 18.07
N PRO A 68 -11.03 -0.39 17.58
CA PRO A 68 -11.56 -1.69 17.15
C PRO A 68 -10.73 -2.37 16.06
N LEU A 69 -10.18 -1.59 15.10
CA LEU A 69 -9.34 -2.10 14.02
C LEU A 69 -7.99 -2.60 14.53
N LEU A 70 -7.35 -1.88 15.45
CA LEU A 70 -6.12 -2.30 16.13
C LEU A 70 -6.34 -3.60 16.93
N LYS A 71 -7.48 -3.72 17.61
CA LYS A 71 -7.82 -4.94 18.34
C LYS A 71 -7.91 -6.14 17.43
N LEU A 72 -8.60 -6.01 16.30
CA LEU A 72 -8.67 -7.09 15.30
C LEU A 72 -7.30 -7.42 14.74
N ALA A 73 -6.50 -6.41 14.36
CA ALA A 73 -5.15 -6.60 13.86
C ALA A 73 -4.28 -7.40 14.85
N LYS A 74 -4.38 -7.10 16.15
CA LYS A 74 -3.70 -7.85 17.21
C LYS A 74 -4.18 -9.30 17.29
N GLU A 75 -5.48 -9.55 17.15
CA GLU A 75 -6.04 -10.90 17.14
C GLU A 75 -5.53 -11.73 15.94
N PHE A 76 -5.22 -11.07 14.82
CA PHE A 76 -4.65 -11.69 13.60
C PHE A 76 -3.13 -11.82 13.64
N ASP A 77 -2.47 -11.35 14.70
CA ASP A 77 -1.02 -11.22 14.74
C ASP A 77 -0.48 -10.46 13.50
N ALA A 78 -1.17 -9.35 13.18
CA ALA A 78 -0.85 -8.58 11.98
C ALA A 78 0.56 -7.99 12.07
N CYS A 79 1.29 -8.05 10.97
CA CYS A 79 2.64 -7.49 10.86
C CYS A 79 2.67 -6.00 11.17
N PHE A 80 1.65 -5.29 10.73
CA PHE A 80 1.34 -3.88 11.05
C PHE A 80 -0.06 -3.55 10.53
N VAL A 81 -0.56 -2.38 10.95
CA VAL A 81 -1.78 -1.76 10.40
C VAL A 81 -1.38 -0.60 9.51
N ASN A 82 -1.84 -0.61 8.28
CA ASN A 82 -1.69 0.46 7.32
C ASN A 82 -2.95 1.34 7.38
N ILE A 83 -2.81 2.60 7.77
CA ILE A 83 -3.94 3.52 7.98
C ILE A 83 -4.21 4.30 6.70
N ILE A 84 -5.40 4.12 6.13
CA ILE A 84 -5.99 4.93 5.08
C ILE A 84 -7.08 5.76 5.75
N GLY A 85 -6.67 6.83 6.45
CA GLY A 85 -7.55 7.58 7.32
C GLY A 85 -8.56 8.44 6.56
N GLY A 86 -9.86 8.18 6.73
CA GLY A 86 -10.94 8.97 6.13
C GLY A 86 -11.23 10.30 6.85
N VAL A 87 -10.43 10.66 7.86
CA VAL A 87 -10.47 11.97 8.53
C VAL A 87 -9.48 12.90 7.84
N MET A 88 -10.00 13.91 7.15
CA MET A 88 -9.21 14.80 6.26
C MET A 88 -9.40 16.28 6.64
N PRO A 89 -8.69 16.80 7.65
CA PRO A 89 -8.67 18.23 7.93
C PRO A 89 -8.11 19.01 6.75
N ILE A 90 -8.67 20.19 6.46
CA ILE A 90 -8.21 21.04 5.34
C ILE A 90 -6.80 21.58 5.63
N ASP A 91 -6.55 22.01 6.86
CA ASP A 91 -5.20 22.43 7.28
C ASP A 91 -4.44 21.22 7.87
N TYR A 92 -3.25 20.94 7.37
CA TYR A 92 -2.42 19.83 7.86
C TYR A 92 -2.08 19.97 9.35
N LYS A 93 -2.07 21.19 9.90
CA LYS A 93 -1.84 21.43 11.34
C LYS A 93 -2.96 20.85 12.21
N ASP A 94 -4.19 20.83 11.69
CA ASP A 94 -5.32 20.24 12.39
C ASP A 94 -5.27 18.70 12.37
N ALA A 95 -4.47 18.11 11.45
CA ALA A 95 -4.21 16.67 11.41
C ALA A 95 -3.17 16.22 12.45
N ILE A 96 -2.27 17.09 12.88
CA ILE A 96 -1.16 16.74 13.79
C ILE A 96 -1.67 16.09 15.08
N PRO A 97 -2.66 16.66 15.82
CA PRO A 97 -3.19 16.02 17.01
C PRO A 97 -3.80 14.64 16.75
N LEU A 98 -4.51 14.47 15.63
CA LEU A 98 -5.12 13.21 15.24
C LEU A 98 -4.06 12.12 15.01
N VAL A 99 -2.97 12.46 14.30
CA VAL A 99 -1.88 11.53 14.02
C VAL A 99 -1.22 11.06 15.31
N TYR A 100 -0.92 11.98 16.23
CA TYR A 100 -0.35 11.62 17.54
C TYR A 100 -1.31 10.79 18.38
N ASP A 101 -2.61 11.11 18.38
CA ASP A 101 -3.63 10.32 19.08
C ASP A 101 -3.69 8.88 18.56
N TRP A 102 -3.67 8.68 17.24
CA TRP A 102 -3.64 7.35 16.62
C TRP A 102 -2.34 6.60 16.89
N MET A 103 -1.19 7.29 16.88
CA MET A 103 0.10 6.69 17.24
C MET A 103 0.11 6.24 18.70
N GLU A 104 -0.40 7.07 19.63
CA GLU A 104 -0.49 6.72 21.05
C GLU A 104 -1.44 5.53 21.27
N GLU A 105 -2.57 5.47 20.56
CA GLU A 105 -3.52 4.36 20.64
C GLU A 105 -2.90 3.05 20.12
N ALA A 106 -2.15 3.11 19.04
CA ALA A 106 -1.42 1.98 18.49
C ALA A 106 -0.33 1.47 19.43
N ASP A 107 0.42 2.38 20.06
CA ASP A 107 1.44 2.04 21.05
C ASP A 107 0.82 1.34 22.29
N LYS A 108 -0.31 1.84 22.79
CA LYS A 108 -1.06 1.21 23.88
C LYS A 108 -1.58 -0.18 23.50
N ALA A 109 -1.98 -0.37 22.24
CA ALA A 109 -2.39 -1.67 21.73
C ALA A 109 -1.20 -2.63 21.48
N GLY A 110 0.02 -2.10 21.38
CA GLY A 110 1.22 -2.85 21.01
C GLY A 110 1.16 -3.30 19.54
N VAL A 111 0.66 -2.45 18.65
CA VAL A 111 0.51 -2.70 17.21
C VAL A 111 1.27 -1.62 16.44
N LYS A 112 2.16 -2.03 15.53
CA LYS A 112 2.84 -1.10 14.61
C LYS A 112 1.81 -0.52 13.63
N ILE A 113 1.87 0.79 13.39
CA ILE A 113 1.07 1.45 12.36
C ILE A 113 1.94 2.16 11.34
N LEU A 114 1.45 2.24 10.11
CA LEU A 114 1.97 3.07 9.02
C LEU A 114 0.80 3.87 8.43
N PHE A 115 1.09 5.00 7.83
CA PHE A 115 0.09 5.84 7.17
C PHE A 115 0.27 5.76 5.65
N GLU A 116 -0.77 5.42 4.93
CA GLU A 116 -0.69 5.28 3.48
C GLU A 116 -0.81 6.62 2.76
N THR A 117 0.05 6.82 1.77
CA THR A 117 -0.09 7.89 0.78
C THR A 117 -1.22 7.51 -0.19
N HIS A 118 -2.43 7.96 0.11
CA HIS A 118 -3.63 7.58 -0.62
C HIS A 118 -4.56 8.77 -0.83
N ARG A 119 -5.01 9.00 -2.09
CA ARG A 119 -6.03 10.00 -2.38
C ARG A 119 -7.31 9.70 -1.60
N ASP A 120 -8.13 10.72 -1.34
CA ASP A 120 -9.36 10.60 -0.53
C ASP A 120 -9.08 10.01 0.87
N SER A 121 -7.94 10.42 1.47
CA SER A 121 -7.54 10.03 2.81
C SER A 121 -6.74 11.14 3.49
N LEU A 122 -6.29 10.92 4.72
CA LEU A 122 -5.48 11.87 5.49
C LEU A 122 -4.25 12.37 4.70
N LEU A 123 -3.57 11.49 3.97
CA LEU A 123 -2.43 11.82 3.10
C LEU A 123 -2.88 12.00 1.63
N ASN A 124 -3.91 12.81 1.44
CA ASN A 124 -4.63 12.96 0.18
C ASN A 124 -3.76 13.44 -0.98
N ASP A 125 -2.86 14.39 -0.76
CA ASP A 125 -2.01 14.96 -1.79
C ASP A 125 -0.56 15.10 -1.32
N LEU A 126 0.35 15.25 -2.31
CA LEU A 126 1.79 15.27 -2.05
C LEU A 126 2.24 16.44 -1.17
N TYR A 127 1.71 17.65 -1.40
CA TYR A 127 2.15 18.83 -0.64
C TYR A 127 1.68 18.82 0.81
N TYR A 128 0.44 18.42 1.03
CA TYR A 128 -0.11 18.24 2.35
C TYR A 128 0.67 17.18 3.12
N SER A 129 0.96 16.06 2.47
CA SER A 129 1.73 14.97 3.05
C SER A 129 3.15 15.39 3.45
N LEU A 130 3.85 16.15 2.60
CA LEU A 130 5.18 16.67 2.89
C LEU A 130 5.19 17.60 4.11
N GLN A 131 4.20 18.50 4.22
CA GLN A 131 4.08 19.40 5.35
C GLN A 131 3.77 18.65 6.66
N LEU A 132 2.86 17.65 6.60
CA LEU A 132 2.49 16.88 7.78
C LEU A 132 3.66 16.03 8.30
N ILE A 133 4.39 15.33 7.44
CA ILE A 133 5.54 14.52 7.86
C ILE A 133 6.75 15.35 8.33
N GLU A 134 6.85 16.61 7.93
CA GLU A 134 7.86 17.53 8.47
C GLU A 134 7.55 17.88 9.94
N GLU A 135 6.28 18.13 10.26
CA GLU A 135 5.83 18.47 11.62
C GLU A 135 5.68 17.24 12.55
N VAL A 136 5.54 16.03 11.95
CA VAL A 136 5.44 14.76 12.70
C VAL A 136 6.58 13.83 12.28
N PRO A 137 7.80 14.07 12.81
CA PRO A 137 9.00 13.33 12.39
C PRO A 137 8.95 11.82 12.69
N GLU A 138 8.15 11.37 13.64
CA GLU A 138 7.98 9.96 14.00
C GLU A 138 7.02 9.21 13.04
N MET A 139 6.21 9.94 12.27
CA MET A 139 5.24 9.35 11.34
C MET A 139 5.95 8.52 10.26
N ARG A 140 5.56 7.24 10.14
CA ARG A 140 6.09 6.32 9.13
C ARG A 140 5.03 5.98 8.10
N LEU A 141 5.45 5.78 6.86
CA LEU A 141 4.55 5.69 5.70
C LEU A 141 4.52 4.31 5.07
N THR A 142 3.38 3.99 4.48
CA THR A 142 3.25 3.06 3.35
C THR A 142 3.18 3.90 2.08
N ALA A 143 4.16 3.74 1.19
CA ALA A 143 4.21 4.51 -0.05
C ALA A 143 3.45 3.81 -1.19
N ASP A 144 2.21 4.23 -1.44
CA ASP A 144 1.58 4.07 -2.75
C ASP A 144 1.80 5.35 -3.56
N LEU A 145 2.85 5.34 -4.37
CA LEU A 145 3.23 6.51 -5.17
C LEU A 145 2.28 6.74 -6.35
N SER A 146 1.45 5.77 -6.70
CA SER A 146 0.50 5.89 -7.81
C SER A 146 -0.49 7.02 -7.58
N HIS A 147 -0.90 7.24 -6.33
CA HIS A 147 -1.82 8.31 -5.94
C HIS A 147 -1.21 9.68 -6.18
N PHE A 148 0.05 9.89 -5.80
CA PHE A 148 0.73 11.19 -6.03
C PHE A 148 1.05 11.46 -7.49
N VAL A 149 1.34 10.42 -8.29
CA VAL A 149 1.54 10.57 -9.74
C VAL A 149 0.29 11.16 -10.40
N VAL A 150 -0.89 10.64 -10.06
CA VAL A 150 -2.18 11.10 -10.60
C VAL A 150 -2.57 12.45 -10.03
N ASP A 151 -2.49 12.61 -8.70
CA ASP A 151 -2.86 13.87 -8.02
C ASP A 151 -2.06 15.07 -8.54
N ARG A 152 -0.77 14.88 -8.75
CA ARG A 152 0.14 15.89 -9.29
C ARG A 152 0.11 16.01 -10.81
N GLU A 153 -0.60 15.13 -11.51
CA GLU A 153 -0.49 15.00 -12.97
C GLU A 153 0.98 15.05 -13.46
N MET A 154 1.84 14.24 -12.84
CA MET A 154 3.28 14.31 -13.07
C MET A 154 3.65 14.11 -14.54
N TRP A 155 4.51 14.98 -15.08
CA TRP A 155 5.01 14.86 -16.44
C TRP A 155 6.25 13.97 -16.53
N THR A 156 6.45 13.34 -17.68
CA THR A 156 7.70 12.66 -17.99
C THR A 156 8.52 13.48 -18.99
N PRO A 157 9.83 13.66 -18.76
CA PRO A 157 10.59 13.18 -17.58
C PRO A 157 10.15 13.86 -16.28
N ILE A 158 10.21 13.12 -15.16
CA ILE A 158 9.90 13.68 -13.84
C ILE A 158 10.81 14.87 -13.55
N SER A 159 10.26 15.98 -13.08
CA SER A 159 11.02 17.17 -12.71
C SER A 159 11.96 16.88 -11.53
N GLU A 160 13.08 17.61 -11.42
CA GLU A 160 13.98 17.49 -10.28
C GLU A 160 13.26 17.79 -8.95
N THR A 161 12.33 18.72 -8.94
CA THR A 161 11.52 19.07 -7.77
C THR A 161 10.60 17.93 -7.35
N ASP A 162 9.84 17.34 -8.30
CA ASP A 162 8.96 16.21 -7.99
C ASP A 162 9.80 14.99 -7.56
N GLN A 163 10.96 14.75 -8.19
CA GLN A 163 11.88 13.69 -7.79
C GLN A 163 12.35 13.87 -6.33
N GLN A 164 12.65 15.10 -5.91
CA GLN A 164 13.04 15.40 -4.53
C GLN A 164 11.89 15.18 -3.55
N TYR A 165 10.67 15.57 -3.90
CA TYR A 165 9.48 15.34 -3.08
C TYR A 165 9.22 13.85 -2.90
N ILE A 166 9.24 13.07 -3.98
CA ILE A 166 9.10 11.62 -3.91
C ILE A 166 10.22 10.99 -3.06
N SER A 167 11.46 11.45 -3.22
CA SER A 167 12.60 10.99 -2.42
C SER A 167 12.40 11.22 -0.92
N THR A 168 11.75 12.32 -0.52
CA THR A 168 11.37 12.60 0.88
C THR A 168 10.32 11.60 1.38
N ILE A 169 9.29 11.31 0.59
CA ILE A 169 8.29 10.28 0.93
C ILE A 169 8.94 8.91 1.09
N LEU A 170 9.80 8.51 0.14
CA LEU A 170 10.52 7.24 0.19
C LEU A 170 11.41 7.11 1.45
N ASP A 171 12.03 8.21 1.89
CA ASP A 171 12.84 8.23 3.11
C ASP A 171 12.02 7.99 4.39
N ARG A 172 10.73 8.30 4.37
CA ARG A 172 9.80 8.12 5.49
C ARG A 172 9.04 6.79 5.44
N SER A 173 9.23 5.98 4.38
CA SER A 173 8.43 4.79 4.13
C SER A 173 9.07 3.52 4.69
N ASP A 174 8.24 2.70 5.35
CA ASP A 174 8.58 1.39 5.90
C ASP A 174 7.77 0.25 5.25
N CYS A 175 6.88 0.60 4.32
CA CYS A 175 6.20 -0.30 3.40
C CYS A 175 6.07 0.38 2.03
N PHE A 176 6.06 -0.41 0.97
CA PHE A 176 5.84 0.06 -0.39
C PHE A 176 4.73 -0.73 -1.05
N GLN A 177 3.91 -0.05 -1.84
CA GLN A 177 2.88 -0.70 -2.64
C GLN A 177 3.28 -0.77 -4.11
N GLY A 178 3.04 -1.94 -4.69
CA GLY A 178 3.36 -2.29 -6.06
C GLY A 178 2.19 -2.03 -6.99
N ARG A 179 1.93 -0.75 -7.28
CA ARG A 179 1.01 -0.29 -8.30
C ARG A 179 1.75 0.68 -9.20
N VAL A 180 1.59 0.56 -10.51
CA VAL A 180 2.16 1.50 -11.47
C VAL A 180 1.04 2.36 -12.04
N ALA A 181 1.20 3.67 -11.95
CA ALA A 181 0.31 4.67 -12.50
C ALA A 181 0.94 5.37 -13.73
N SER A 182 0.11 6.03 -14.51
CA SER A 182 0.53 7.10 -15.40
C SER A 182 -0.01 8.43 -14.88
N ARG A 183 0.27 9.50 -15.58
CA ARG A 183 -0.16 10.85 -15.22
C ARG A 183 -1.67 10.97 -14.96
N GLU A 184 -2.50 10.27 -15.74
CA GLU A 184 -3.96 10.35 -15.65
C GLU A 184 -4.64 9.04 -15.22
N GLN A 185 -3.87 7.94 -15.05
CA GLN A 185 -4.42 6.62 -14.78
C GLN A 185 -3.75 6.00 -13.55
N ILE A 186 -4.54 5.72 -12.54
CA ILE A 186 -4.05 5.23 -11.24
C ILE A 186 -3.44 3.83 -11.32
N GLN A 187 -3.85 3.02 -12.27
CA GLN A 187 -3.34 1.68 -12.50
C GLN A 187 -3.27 1.41 -14.00
N ILE A 188 -2.09 1.07 -14.49
CA ILE A 188 -1.84 0.83 -15.90
C ILE A 188 -1.28 -0.57 -16.14
N GLN A 189 -1.47 -1.09 -17.37
CA GLN A 189 -1.00 -2.40 -17.78
C GLN A 189 0.53 -2.39 -17.94
N LEU A 190 1.21 -3.31 -17.25
CA LEU A 190 2.67 -3.33 -17.19
C LEU A 190 3.34 -3.70 -18.51
N SER A 191 2.66 -4.47 -19.35
CA SER A 191 3.22 -4.98 -20.62
C SER A 191 3.03 -4.04 -21.80
N PHE A 192 2.20 -2.99 -21.68
CA PHE A 192 1.90 -2.12 -22.81
C PHE A 192 3.10 -1.22 -23.16
N PRO A 193 3.48 -1.12 -24.44
CA PRO A 193 4.67 -0.34 -24.84
C PRO A 193 4.63 1.13 -24.39
N GLN A 194 3.47 1.78 -24.48
CA GLN A 194 3.28 3.17 -24.07
C GLN A 194 3.43 3.40 -22.56
N HIS A 195 3.35 2.36 -21.75
CA HIS A 195 3.46 2.43 -20.29
C HIS A 195 4.89 2.21 -19.78
N GLN A 196 5.83 1.77 -20.64
CA GLN A 196 7.18 1.39 -20.19
C GLN A 196 7.94 2.52 -19.52
N VAL A 197 7.73 3.77 -19.92
CA VAL A 197 8.36 4.92 -19.25
C VAL A 197 7.97 4.99 -17.77
N TRP A 198 6.71 4.74 -17.45
CA TRP A 198 6.22 4.75 -16.07
C TRP A 198 6.70 3.53 -15.28
N VAL A 199 6.67 2.35 -15.90
CA VAL A 199 7.23 1.13 -15.29
C VAL A 199 8.66 1.34 -14.85
N GLU A 200 9.52 1.93 -15.69
CA GLU A 200 10.91 2.19 -15.33
C GLU A 200 11.06 3.28 -14.24
N ILE A 201 10.17 4.28 -14.20
CA ILE A 201 10.15 5.29 -13.14
C ILE A 201 9.81 4.64 -11.79
N PHE A 202 8.73 3.85 -11.71
CA PHE A 202 8.34 3.18 -10.46
C PHE A 202 9.40 2.19 -9.97
N LYS A 203 10.03 1.43 -10.85
CA LYS A 203 11.15 0.53 -10.49
C LYS A 203 12.34 1.29 -9.90
N LYS A 204 12.66 2.49 -10.41
CA LYS A 204 13.71 3.36 -9.85
C LYS A 204 13.32 3.88 -8.47
N TRP A 205 12.07 4.28 -8.27
CA TRP A 205 11.58 4.73 -6.98
C TRP A 205 11.56 3.61 -5.94
N TRP A 206 11.11 2.41 -6.30
CA TRP A 206 11.21 1.25 -5.40
C TRP A 206 12.65 0.91 -5.06
N PHE A 207 13.56 0.97 -6.03
CA PHE A 207 14.99 0.78 -5.77
C PHE A 207 15.53 1.82 -4.78
N GLU A 208 15.23 3.10 -4.97
CA GLU A 208 15.63 4.18 -4.08
C GLU A 208 15.05 3.99 -2.68
N GLY A 209 13.74 3.73 -2.57
CA GLY A 209 13.05 3.55 -1.31
C GLY A 209 13.57 2.37 -0.51
N ILE A 210 13.75 1.20 -1.15
CA ILE A 210 14.31 0.00 -0.53
C ILE A 210 15.73 0.27 -0.03
N LYS A 211 16.56 0.92 -0.84
CA LYS A 211 17.93 1.27 -0.45
C LYS A 211 17.97 2.22 0.75
N LYS A 212 17.13 3.26 0.77
CA LYS A 212 17.02 4.18 1.91
C LYS A 212 16.54 3.45 3.16
N TRP A 213 15.56 2.56 3.02
CA TRP A 213 15.06 1.77 4.13
C TRP A 213 16.16 0.87 4.72
N GLN A 214 16.94 0.15 3.90
CA GLN A 214 18.07 -0.68 4.35
C GLN A 214 19.14 0.15 5.07
N GLN A 215 19.40 1.38 4.63
CA GLN A 215 20.35 2.29 5.28
C GLN A 215 19.88 2.73 6.68
N ARG A 216 18.56 2.90 6.87
CA ARG A 216 17.99 3.25 8.18
C ARG A 216 17.85 2.06 9.12
N ASN A 217 17.74 0.85 8.59
CA ASN A 217 17.47 -0.39 9.34
C ASN A 217 18.56 -1.44 9.11
N PRO A 218 19.81 -1.18 9.55
CA PRO A 218 20.94 -2.07 9.29
C PRO A 218 20.86 -3.39 10.05
N ASP A 219 20.06 -3.47 11.12
CA ASP A 219 20.01 -4.59 12.06
C ASP A 219 18.97 -5.67 11.72
N GLY A 220 18.47 -5.70 10.48
CA GLY A 220 17.71 -6.84 9.99
C GLY A 220 16.21 -6.81 10.30
N GLU A 221 15.60 -5.65 10.36
CA GLU A 221 14.13 -5.52 10.36
C GLU A 221 13.52 -6.06 9.06
N THR A 222 12.22 -6.32 9.08
CA THR A 222 11.47 -6.75 7.89
C THR A 222 10.88 -5.56 7.16
N LEU A 223 11.26 -5.40 5.88
CA LEU A 223 10.58 -4.50 4.95
C LEU A 223 9.38 -5.22 4.32
N TYR A 224 8.26 -4.53 4.28
CA TYR A 224 7.06 -5.05 3.62
C TYR A 224 6.88 -4.40 2.24
N PHE A 225 6.45 -5.22 1.28
CA PHE A 225 6.09 -4.78 -0.06
C PHE A 225 4.79 -5.47 -0.48
N SER A 226 3.73 -4.71 -0.71
CA SER A 226 2.43 -5.21 -1.13
C SER A 226 2.25 -5.04 -2.64
N CYS A 227 2.00 -6.13 -3.37
CA CYS A 227 1.56 -6.03 -4.77
C CYS A 227 0.07 -5.67 -4.77
N GLU A 228 -0.23 -4.38 -4.81
CA GLU A 228 -1.59 -3.88 -4.74
C GLU A 228 -2.11 -3.50 -6.12
N LEU A 229 -2.94 -4.38 -6.68
CA LEU A 229 -3.58 -4.17 -7.97
C LEU A 229 -5.10 -4.33 -7.80
N GLY A 230 -5.81 -3.21 -7.88
CA GLY A 230 -7.26 -3.14 -7.69
C GLY A 230 -8.06 -3.75 -8.85
N PRO A 231 -9.27 -4.30 -8.58
CA PRO A 231 -10.20 -4.80 -9.59
C PRO A 231 -10.80 -3.67 -10.43
N PRO A 232 -11.78 -3.94 -11.34
CA PRO A 232 -12.48 -2.90 -12.09
C PRO A 232 -12.98 -1.75 -11.21
N GLY A 233 -12.63 -0.54 -11.63
CA GLY A 233 -12.64 0.70 -10.87
C GLY A 233 -11.22 1.26 -10.76
N TYR A 234 -10.24 0.42 -10.45
CA TYR A 234 -8.80 0.68 -10.63
C TYR A 234 -8.28 0.11 -11.96
N ALA A 235 -8.58 -1.17 -12.23
CA ALA A 235 -8.19 -1.80 -13.49
C ALA A 235 -8.97 -1.20 -14.67
N ILE A 236 -8.24 -0.91 -15.77
CA ILE A 236 -8.85 -0.44 -17.02
C ILE A 236 -9.49 -1.62 -17.71
N THR A 237 -10.72 -1.42 -18.19
CA THR A 237 -11.54 -2.45 -18.83
C THR A 237 -11.92 -2.08 -20.26
N ASP A 238 -12.30 -3.09 -21.04
CA ASP A 238 -13.00 -2.92 -22.31
C ASP A 238 -14.49 -2.59 -22.11
N ALA A 239 -15.24 -2.55 -23.23
CA ALA A 239 -16.67 -2.26 -23.23
C ALA A 239 -17.53 -3.35 -22.54
N ASP A 240 -17.01 -4.56 -22.43
CA ASP A 240 -17.65 -5.70 -21.78
C ASP A 240 -17.25 -5.82 -20.30
N GLN A 241 -16.56 -4.80 -19.74
CA GLN A 241 -16.04 -4.72 -18.38
C GLN A 241 -14.95 -5.78 -18.08
N LEU A 242 -14.31 -6.32 -19.10
CA LEU A 242 -13.18 -7.22 -18.94
C LEU A 242 -11.89 -6.42 -18.82
N GLU A 243 -11.03 -6.80 -17.90
CA GLU A 243 -9.73 -6.15 -17.69
C GLU A 243 -8.84 -6.33 -18.92
N LEU A 244 -8.10 -5.28 -19.30
CA LEU A 244 -7.19 -5.29 -20.45
C LEU A 244 -5.90 -6.09 -20.19
N SER A 245 -5.63 -6.45 -18.93
CA SER A 245 -4.50 -7.30 -18.51
C SER A 245 -4.90 -8.18 -17.34
N ASP A 246 -4.13 -9.22 -17.08
CA ASP A 246 -4.33 -10.10 -15.92
C ASP A 246 -3.58 -9.53 -14.71
N ARG A 247 -4.30 -8.96 -13.74
CA ARG A 247 -3.73 -8.38 -12.51
C ARG A 247 -2.95 -9.39 -11.68
N TRP A 248 -3.32 -10.67 -11.72
CA TRP A 248 -2.57 -11.68 -10.99
C TRP A 248 -1.18 -11.90 -11.61
N GLU A 249 -1.12 -12.03 -12.93
CA GLU A 249 0.15 -12.15 -13.64
C GLU A 249 1.00 -10.88 -13.46
N GLU A 250 0.39 -9.70 -13.46
CA GLU A 250 1.10 -8.45 -13.19
C GLU A 250 1.63 -8.39 -11.75
N ALA A 251 0.89 -8.89 -10.77
CA ALA A 251 1.39 -9.00 -9.38
C ALA A 251 2.62 -9.93 -9.28
N LEU A 252 2.64 -11.04 -10.01
CA LEU A 252 3.81 -11.94 -10.08
C LEU A 252 5.02 -11.28 -10.76
N ILE A 253 4.77 -10.48 -11.77
CA ILE A 253 5.81 -9.68 -12.44
C ILE A 253 6.42 -8.67 -11.45
N ILE A 254 5.58 -7.89 -10.75
CA ILE A 254 6.04 -6.92 -9.74
C ILE A 254 6.83 -7.63 -8.63
N LYS A 255 6.31 -8.74 -8.09
CA LYS A 255 7.02 -9.57 -7.10
C LYS A 255 8.43 -9.91 -7.57
N THR A 256 8.56 -10.39 -8.81
CA THR A 256 9.86 -10.75 -9.40
C THR A 256 10.79 -9.54 -9.51
N TRP A 257 10.29 -8.37 -9.90
CA TRP A 257 11.08 -7.14 -9.96
C TRP A 257 11.59 -6.73 -8.60
N VAL A 258 10.74 -6.76 -7.59
CA VAL A 258 11.09 -6.31 -6.23
C VAL A 258 12.08 -7.26 -5.56
N GLU A 259 11.93 -8.57 -5.73
CA GLU A 259 12.91 -9.55 -5.26
C GLU A 259 14.30 -9.36 -5.91
N ARG A 260 14.33 -8.93 -7.17
CA ARG A 260 15.58 -8.57 -7.85
C ARG A 260 16.14 -7.26 -7.31
N ILE A 261 15.31 -6.22 -7.17
CA ILE A 261 15.70 -4.93 -6.60
C ILE A 261 16.31 -5.12 -5.22
N TRP A 262 15.68 -5.92 -4.35
CA TRP A 262 16.22 -6.25 -3.03
C TRP A 262 17.63 -6.81 -3.09
N LYS A 263 17.87 -7.83 -3.92
CA LYS A 263 19.18 -8.42 -4.12
C LYS A 263 20.23 -7.43 -4.66
N ASP A 264 19.81 -6.52 -5.52
CA ASP A 264 20.70 -5.53 -6.14
C ASP A 264 21.05 -4.37 -5.18
N THR A 265 20.19 -4.07 -4.20
CA THR A 265 20.47 -3.08 -3.14
C THR A 265 21.35 -3.62 -2.02
N GLU A 266 21.28 -4.93 -1.68
CA GLU A 266 22.14 -5.58 -0.68
C GLU A 266 23.61 -5.64 -1.10
N LYS A 267 23.91 -5.65 -2.39
CA LYS A 267 25.27 -5.81 -2.93
C LYS A 267 26.12 -4.52 -2.91
N LYS A 268 25.58 -3.42 -2.45
CA LYS A 268 26.26 -2.10 -2.44
C LYS A 268 26.45 -1.54 -1.05
#